data_566a963fa2327ba269099a8070c78d5f
#
_entry.id   566a963fa2327ba269099a8070c78d5f
#
_cell.length_a   1.000
_cell.length_b   1.000
_cell.length_c   1.000
_cell.angle_alpha   90.00
_cell.angle_beta   90.00
_cell.angle_gamma   90.00
#
_symmetry.space_group_name_H-M   'P 1'
#
loop_
_entity.id
_entity.type
_entity.pdbx_description
1 polymer ?
#
loop_
_entity_poly.entity_id
_entity_poly.type
_entity_poly.pdbx_seq_one_letter_code
_entity_poly.pdbx_strand_id
1 'polypeptide(L)'
;LKVHVSIQLNDLMKIMNGNKASKKDFTNVLYALDIVKVANAHFLFVMYWVFKKNMQNGSIKCPNLRQNMTNLCLLYGLTHLQKDLTWLYKSGYFKSNIDYPALIMQAIKELLTRIRPQALSIIESCNLTDEMICSAIGNQYGDIYETHLECAKNSRLNKNKDNIADGFKEIVLPIIQHKM
;
A
#
# COMPACT_ATOMS: atom_id res chain seq x y z
N LEU A 1 -4.45 -14.86 -4.59
CA LEU A 1 -3.07 -14.46 -4.29
C LEU A 1 -2.09 -15.62 -4.46
N LYS A 2 -2.29 -16.80 -3.85
CA LYS A 2 -1.36 -17.96 -4.02
C LYS A 2 -1.12 -18.30 -5.49
N VAL A 3 -2.16 -18.42 -6.28
CA VAL A 3 -2.07 -18.73 -7.73
C VAL A 3 -1.32 -17.63 -8.46
N HIS A 4 -1.56 -16.36 -8.13
CA HIS A 4 -0.85 -15.22 -8.70
C HIS A 4 0.67 -15.33 -8.49
N VAL A 5 1.11 -15.63 -7.26
CA VAL A 5 2.54 -15.86 -6.96
C VAL A 5 3.11 -16.99 -7.79
N SER A 6 2.39 -18.13 -7.87
CA SER A 6 2.86 -19.31 -8.62
C SER A 6 3.02 -18.99 -10.12
N ILE A 7 2.12 -18.21 -10.71
CA ILE A 7 2.20 -17.80 -12.12
C ILE A 7 3.42 -16.92 -12.36
N GLN A 8 3.60 -15.88 -11.55
CA GLN A 8 4.74 -14.96 -11.69
C GLN A 8 6.08 -15.70 -11.50
N LEU A 9 6.16 -16.61 -10.52
CA LEU A 9 7.36 -17.40 -10.27
C LEU A 9 7.69 -18.32 -11.46
N ASN A 10 6.69 -19.02 -12.00
CA ASN A 10 6.88 -19.88 -13.15
C ASN A 10 7.33 -19.12 -14.41
N ASP A 11 6.76 -17.93 -14.65
CA ASP A 11 7.17 -17.09 -15.78
C ASP A 11 8.62 -16.60 -15.60
N LEU A 12 9.01 -16.18 -14.41
CA LEU A 12 10.37 -15.81 -14.09
C LEU A 12 11.34 -16.99 -14.31
N MET A 13 11.00 -18.18 -13.82
CA MET A 13 11.84 -19.38 -13.98
C MET A 13 12.03 -19.77 -15.45
N LYS A 14 10.99 -19.64 -16.31
CA LYS A 14 11.10 -19.90 -17.76
C LYS A 14 12.10 -18.96 -18.42
N ILE A 15 12.03 -17.66 -18.09
CA ILE A 15 12.94 -16.66 -18.63
C ILE A 15 14.39 -16.94 -18.15
N MET A 16 14.53 -17.31 -16.88
CA MET A 16 15.82 -17.61 -16.27
C MET A 16 16.52 -18.81 -16.90
N ASN A 17 15.80 -19.89 -17.14
CA ASN A 17 16.39 -21.14 -17.68
C ASN A 17 16.91 -20.99 -19.11
N GLY A 18 16.52 -19.96 -19.84
CA GLY A 18 17.01 -19.66 -21.19
C GLY A 18 18.29 -18.79 -21.23
N ASN A 19 18.79 -18.30 -20.10
CA ASN A 19 19.88 -17.32 -20.09
C ASN A 19 21.13 -17.87 -19.37
N LYS A 20 22.33 -17.70 -20.00
CA LYS A 20 23.63 -18.16 -19.50
C LYS A 20 24.42 -17.07 -18.74
N ALA A 21 23.79 -15.98 -18.35
CA ALA A 21 24.46 -14.89 -17.62
C ALA A 21 24.97 -15.32 -16.24
N SER A 22 25.95 -14.59 -15.70
CA SER A 22 26.45 -14.85 -14.35
C SER A 22 25.34 -14.64 -13.30
N LYS A 23 25.38 -15.40 -12.19
CA LYS A 23 24.35 -15.32 -11.14
C LYS A 23 24.21 -13.89 -10.59
N LYS A 24 25.28 -13.12 -10.50
CA LYS A 24 25.28 -11.73 -9.99
C LYS A 24 24.64 -10.76 -10.97
N ASP A 25 24.98 -10.82 -12.25
CA ASP A 25 24.41 -9.97 -13.28
C ASP A 25 22.95 -10.30 -13.51
N PHE A 26 22.62 -11.56 -13.39
CA PHE A 26 21.29 -12.11 -13.48
C PHE A 26 20.32 -11.50 -12.44
N THR A 27 20.73 -11.49 -11.15
CA THR A 27 19.88 -10.98 -10.07
C THR A 27 19.85 -9.47 -9.98
N ASN A 28 20.97 -8.78 -10.23
CA ASN A 28 21.10 -7.36 -9.94
C ASN A 28 20.79 -6.46 -11.13
N VAL A 29 20.87 -6.96 -12.36
CA VAL A 29 20.73 -6.15 -13.57
C VAL A 29 19.59 -6.65 -14.44
N LEU A 30 19.66 -7.89 -14.90
CA LEU A 30 18.74 -8.40 -15.95
C LEU A 30 17.31 -8.62 -15.45
N TYR A 31 17.16 -9.22 -14.28
CA TYR A 31 15.86 -9.66 -13.75
C TYR A 31 15.50 -9.05 -12.40
N ALA A 32 16.19 -8.00 -11.97
CA ALA A 32 15.96 -7.36 -10.68
C ALA A 32 14.50 -6.96 -10.47
N LEU A 33 13.89 -6.32 -11.48
CA LEU A 33 12.49 -5.89 -11.41
C LEU A 33 11.51 -7.07 -11.33
N ASP A 34 11.76 -8.13 -12.08
CA ASP A 34 10.88 -9.31 -12.08
C ASP A 34 10.99 -10.10 -10.77
N ILE A 35 12.18 -10.20 -10.21
CA ILE A 35 12.41 -10.78 -8.89
C ILE A 35 11.67 -9.97 -7.82
N VAL A 36 11.75 -8.64 -7.85
CA VAL A 36 11.04 -7.76 -6.91
C VAL A 36 9.52 -7.91 -7.03
N LYS A 37 8.99 -8.02 -8.25
CA LYS A 37 7.54 -8.28 -8.46
C LYS A 37 7.09 -9.59 -7.82
N VAL A 38 7.85 -10.68 -8.06
CA VAL A 38 7.54 -11.99 -7.46
C VAL A 38 7.64 -11.94 -5.93
N ALA A 39 8.68 -11.27 -5.40
CA ALA A 39 8.86 -11.10 -3.96
C ALA A 39 7.70 -10.32 -3.33
N ASN A 40 7.26 -9.24 -3.96
CA ASN A 40 6.10 -8.45 -3.51
C ASN A 40 4.81 -9.28 -3.53
N ALA A 41 4.55 -10.02 -4.61
CA ALA A 41 3.38 -10.89 -4.69
C ALA A 41 3.40 -11.98 -3.60
N HIS A 42 4.58 -12.57 -3.34
CA HIS A 42 4.75 -13.53 -2.26
C HIS A 42 4.51 -12.92 -0.88
N PHE A 43 5.07 -11.75 -0.63
CA PHE A 43 4.86 -11.02 0.62
C PHE A 43 3.37 -10.74 0.88
N LEU A 44 2.65 -10.22 -0.12
CA LEU A 44 1.21 -9.96 -0.02
C LEU A 44 0.41 -11.24 0.26
N PHE A 45 0.80 -12.35 -0.36
CA PHE A 45 0.18 -13.65 -0.08
C PHE A 45 0.45 -14.11 1.36
N VAL A 46 1.69 -14.00 1.85
CA VAL A 46 2.04 -14.41 3.22
C VAL A 46 1.28 -13.56 4.24
N MET A 47 1.22 -12.24 4.05
CA MET A 47 0.46 -11.33 4.91
C MET A 47 -1.03 -11.72 4.97
N TYR A 48 -1.65 -11.96 3.81
CA TYR A 48 -3.04 -12.43 3.76
C TYR A 48 -3.22 -13.77 4.45
N TRP A 49 -2.32 -14.73 4.21
CA TRP A 49 -2.39 -16.06 4.80
C TRP A 49 -2.25 -16.04 6.31
N VAL A 50 -1.29 -15.28 6.85
CA VAL A 50 -1.09 -15.11 8.29
C VAL A 50 -2.32 -14.46 8.92
N PHE A 51 -2.85 -13.40 8.31
CA PHE A 51 -4.05 -12.74 8.79
C PHE A 51 -5.23 -13.73 8.84
N LYS A 52 -5.48 -14.43 7.75
CA LYS A 52 -6.55 -15.44 7.67
C LYS A 52 -6.37 -16.56 8.72
N LYS A 53 -5.15 -17.07 8.88
CA LYS A 53 -4.84 -18.11 9.87
C LYS A 53 -5.13 -17.64 11.29
N ASN A 54 -4.75 -16.41 11.63
CA ASN A 54 -5.02 -15.85 12.95
C ASN A 54 -6.52 -15.69 13.22
N MET A 55 -7.32 -15.36 12.19
CA MET A 55 -8.78 -15.32 12.34
C MET A 55 -9.39 -16.70 12.58
N GLN A 56 -8.80 -17.75 12.03
CA GLN A 56 -9.29 -19.13 12.17
C GLN A 56 -8.88 -19.79 13.49
N ASN A 57 -7.80 -19.36 14.12
CA ASN A 57 -7.25 -19.97 15.35
C ASN A 57 -8.11 -19.76 16.61
N GLY A 58 -9.27 -19.13 16.52
CA GLY A 58 -10.19 -18.97 17.66
C GLY A 58 -9.72 -18.01 18.76
N SER A 59 -8.64 -17.28 18.56
CA SER A 59 -8.10 -16.31 19.53
C SER A 59 -9.06 -15.15 19.81
N ILE A 60 -9.90 -14.78 18.85
CA ILE A 60 -10.91 -13.73 19.00
C ILE A 60 -12.23 -14.36 19.44
N LYS A 61 -12.57 -14.18 20.73
CA LYS A 61 -13.79 -14.75 21.33
C LYS A 61 -15.05 -13.96 20.94
N CYS A 62 -14.95 -12.64 20.79
CA CYS A 62 -16.10 -11.79 20.44
C CYS A 62 -16.51 -12.01 18.97
N PRO A 63 -17.78 -12.43 18.70
CA PRO A 63 -18.24 -12.71 17.33
C PRO A 63 -18.20 -11.47 16.42
N ASN A 64 -18.61 -10.31 16.93
CA ASN A 64 -18.63 -9.06 16.16
C ASN A 64 -17.22 -8.62 15.78
N LEU A 65 -16.26 -8.68 16.69
CA LEU A 65 -14.87 -8.37 16.41
C LEU A 65 -14.29 -9.34 15.38
N ARG A 66 -14.56 -10.63 15.51
CA ARG A 66 -14.15 -11.65 14.54
C ARG A 66 -14.70 -11.35 13.15
N GLN A 67 -15.98 -10.97 13.05
CA GLN A 67 -16.61 -10.63 11.79
C GLN A 67 -15.96 -9.40 11.15
N ASN A 68 -15.71 -8.34 11.93
CA ASN A 68 -15.04 -7.13 11.45
C ASN A 68 -13.62 -7.41 10.94
N MET A 69 -12.85 -8.18 11.70
CA MET A 69 -11.50 -8.58 11.29
C MET A 69 -11.51 -9.50 10.07
N THR A 70 -12.52 -10.36 9.93
CA THR A 70 -12.71 -11.17 8.71
C THR A 70 -13.00 -10.30 7.51
N ASN A 71 -13.87 -9.29 7.65
CA ASN A 71 -14.18 -8.33 6.60
C ASN A 71 -12.91 -7.54 6.18
N LEU A 72 -12.10 -7.11 7.13
CA LEU A 72 -10.81 -6.45 6.84
C LEU A 72 -9.82 -7.37 6.12
N CYS A 73 -9.73 -8.65 6.53
CA CYS A 73 -8.89 -9.64 5.87
C CYS A 73 -9.33 -9.86 4.41
N LEU A 74 -10.62 -9.97 4.17
CA LEU A 74 -11.18 -10.11 2.81
C LEU A 74 -10.94 -8.84 1.99
N LEU A 75 -11.15 -7.66 2.57
CA LEU A 75 -10.90 -6.38 1.91
C LEU A 75 -9.43 -6.26 1.50
N TYR A 76 -8.50 -6.59 2.40
CA TYR A 76 -7.06 -6.63 2.09
C TYR A 76 -6.77 -7.54 0.89
N GLY A 77 -7.31 -8.77 0.90
CA GLY A 77 -7.08 -9.72 -0.18
C GLY A 77 -7.64 -9.25 -1.52
N LEU A 78 -8.86 -8.70 -1.54
CA LEU A 78 -9.53 -8.24 -2.77
C LEU A 78 -8.90 -6.98 -3.33
N THR A 79 -8.50 -6.01 -2.50
CA THR A 79 -7.85 -4.78 -2.97
C THR A 79 -6.49 -5.04 -3.60
N HIS A 80 -5.72 -5.99 -3.07
CA HIS A 80 -4.46 -6.39 -3.69
C HIS A 80 -4.67 -7.24 -4.94
N LEU A 81 -5.69 -8.09 -4.96
CA LEU A 81 -6.04 -8.87 -6.15
C LEU A 81 -6.47 -7.97 -7.30
N GLN A 82 -7.26 -6.92 -7.02
CA GLN A 82 -7.74 -5.97 -8.02
C GLN A 82 -6.61 -5.24 -8.76
N LYS A 83 -5.50 -4.96 -8.07
CA LYS A 83 -4.37 -4.22 -8.66
C LYS A 83 -3.64 -5.00 -9.76
N ASP A 84 -3.77 -6.34 -9.77
CA ASP A 84 -2.92 -7.18 -10.61
C ASP A 84 -3.70 -8.36 -11.26
N LEU A 85 -4.89 -8.07 -11.79
CA LEU A 85 -5.75 -9.05 -12.45
C LEU A 85 -5.17 -9.58 -13.77
N THR A 86 -4.32 -8.80 -14.43
CA THR A 86 -3.77 -9.11 -15.74
C THR A 86 -3.09 -10.49 -15.77
N TRP A 87 -2.35 -10.84 -14.73
CA TRP A 87 -1.68 -12.14 -14.61
C TRP A 87 -2.64 -13.32 -14.53
N LEU A 88 -3.78 -13.13 -13.88
CA LEU A 88 -4.80 -14.18 -13.72
C LEU A 88 -5.55 -14.43 -15.02
N TYR A 89 -5.78 -13.38 -15.82
CA TYR A 89 -6.33 -13.53 -17.17
C TYR A 89 -5.31 -14.16 -18.12
N LYS A 90 -4.08 -13.67 -18.14
CA LYS A 90 -2.99 -14.18 -18.98
C LYS A 90 -2.72 -15.66 -18.78
N SER A 91 -2.84 -16.14 -17.55
CA SER A 91 -2.65 -17.56 -17.20
C SER A 91 -3.86 -18.46 -17.52
N GLY A 92 -4.99 -17.89 -17.93
CA GLY A 92 -6.24 -18.63 -18.10
C GLY A 92 -6.92 -19.08 -16.82
N TYR A 93 -6.44 -18.61 -15.64
CA TYR A 93 -7.08 -18.91 -14.36
C TYR A 93 -8.46 -18.23 -14.27
N PHE A 94 -8.58 -17.00 -14.75
CA PHE A 94 -9.84 -16.32 -14.92
C PHE A 94 -10.39 -16.58 -16.32
N LYS A 95 -11.66 -16.98 -16.39
CA LYS A 95 -12.35 -17.24 -17.65
C LYS A 95 -12.73 -15.91 -18.31
N SER A 96 -12.53 -15.80 -19.61
CA SER A 96 -12.79 -14.57 -20.38
C SER A 96 -14.26 -14.17 -20.46
N ASN A 97 -15.19 -15.09 -20.23
CA ASN A 97 -16.64 -14.84 -20.27
C ASN A 97 -17.22 -14.33 -18.93
N ILE A 98 -16.38 -14.09 -17.92
CA ILE A 98 -16.81 -13.60 -16.60
C ILE A 98 -16.11 -12.28 -16.32
N ASP A 99 -16.88 -11.26 -15.95
CA ASP A 99 -16.35 -9.95 -15.53
C ASP A 99 -15.90 -9.97 -14.08
N TYR A 100 -14.73 -10.59 -13.81
CA TYR A 100 -14.15 -10.62 -12.47
C TYR A 100 -13.81 -9.22 -11.90
N PRO A 101 -13.34 -8.24 -12.69
CA PRO A 101 -13.15 -6.88 -12.21
C PRO A 101 -14.41 -6.27 -11.60
N ALA A 102 -15.55 -6.38 -12.27
CA ALA A 102 -16.82 -5.88 -11.75
C ALA A 102 -17.24 -6.60 -10.47
N LEU A 103 -17.13 -7.92 -10.41
CA LEU A 103 -17.47 -8.73 -9.24
C LEU A 103 -16.58 -8.36 -8.04
N ILE A 104 -15.28 -8.21 -8.24
CA ILE A 104 -14.33 -7.82 -7.20
C ILE A 104 -14.64 -6.40 -6.70
N MET A 105 -14.91 -5.47 -7.61
CA MET A 105 -15.27 -4.10 -7.24
C MET A 105 -16.55 -4.05 -6.42
N GLN A 106 -17.57 -4.82 -6.82
CA GLN A 106 -18.81 -4.93 -6.05
C GLN A 106 -18.56 -5.48 -4.65
N ALA A 107 -17.80 -6.56 -4.53
CA ALA A 107 -17.46 -7.16 -3.23
C ALA A 107 -16.68 -6.19 -2.34
N ILE A 108 -15.75 -5.40 -2.92
CA ILE A 108 -15.02 -4.36 -2.19
C ILE A 108 -15.99 -3.29 -1.65
N LYS A 109 -16.92 -2.79 -2.48
CA LYS A 109 -17.92 -1.79 -2.05
C LYS A 109 -18.79 -2.31 -0.91
N GLU A 110 -19.26 -3.55 -1.00
CA GLU A 110 -20.06 -4.19 0.06
C GLU A 110 -19.26 -4.32 1.37
N LEU A 111 -17.99 -4.74 1.30
CA LEU A 111 -17.11 -4.82 2.47
C LEU A 111 -16.86 -3.46 3.10
N LEU A 112 -16.61 -2.43 2.30
CA LEU A 112 -16.43 -1.06 2.79
C LEU A 112 -17.67 -0.54 3.50
N THR A 113 -18.87 -0.82 2.97
CA THR A 113 -20.14 -0.46 3.62
C THR A 113 -20.30 -1.14 4.98
N ARG A 114 -19.90 -2.42 5.08
CA ARG A 114 -19.96 -3.17 6.36
C ARG A 114 -18.94 -2.70 7.38
N ILE A 115 -17.74 -2.29 6.93
CA ILE A 115 -16.64 -1.84 7.80
C ILE A 115 -16.84 -0.39 8.25
N ARG A 116 -17.46 0.45 7.42
CA ARG A 116 -17.61 1.90 7.65
C ARG A 116 -18.06 2.28 9.08
N PRO A 117 -19.09 1.65 9.69
CA PRO A 117 -19.52 2.00 11.04
C PRO A 117 -18.46 1.78 12.12
N GLN A 118 -17.49 0.89 11.87
CA GLN A 118 -16.44 0.50 12.82
C GLN A 118 -15.08 1.11 12.48
N ALA A 119 -14.99 1.91 11.39
CA ALA A 119 -13.71 2.37 10.87
C ALA A 119 -12.92 3.20 11.90
N LEU A 120 -13.59 4.11 12.61
CA LEU A 120 -12.93 4.93 13.62
C LEU A 120 -12.38 4.07 14.77
N SER A 121 -13.20 3.20 15.35
CA SER A 121 -12.74 2.32 16.43
C SER A 121 -11.61 1.39 16.02
N ILE A 122 -11.57 0.95 14.76
CA ILE A 122 -10.47 0.14 14.22
C ILE A 122 -9.18 0.95 14.18
N ILE A 123 -9.24 2.21 13.72
CA ILE A 123 -8.07 3.10 13.66
C ILE A 123 -7.58 3.42 15.08
N GLU A 124 -8.49 3.78 15.98
CA GLU A 124 -8.17 4.08 17.38
C GLU A 124 -7.53 2.89 18.09
N SER A 125 -7.94 1.64 17.75
CA SER A 125 -7.33 0.43 18.31
C SER A 125 -5.85 0.24 17.95
N CYS A 126 -5.34 0.93 16.92
CA CYS A 126 -3.91 0.94 16.59
C CYS A 126 -3.09 1.78 17.57
N ASN A 127 -3.75 2.59 18.41
CA ASN A 127 -3.12 3.43 19.44
C ASN A 127 -1.95 4.28 18.91
N LEU A 128 -2.13 4.87 17.71
CA LEU A 128 -1.16 5.79 17.13
C LEU A 128 -1.36 7.17 17.77
N THR A 129 -0.31 7.71 18.37
CA THR A 129 -0.36 9.07 18.94
C THR A 129 -0.21 10.13 17.85
N ASP A 130 -0.65 11.37 18.14
CA ASP A 130 -0.57 12.48 17.19
C ASP A 130 0.89 12.76 16.78
N GLU A 131 1.84 12.56 17.70
CA GLU A 131 3.27 12.69 17.40
C GLU A 131 3.77 11.63 16.41
N MET A 132 3.25 10.39 16.50
CA MET A 132 3.61 9.32 15.55
C MET A 132 3.00 9.56 14.17
N ILE A 133 1.80 10.10 14.13
CA ILE A 133 1.11 10.43 12.86
C ILE A 133 1.79 11.61 12.17
N CYS A 134 2.35 12.56 12.91
CA CYS A 134 3.02 13.76 12.40
C CYS A 134 2.17 14.54 11.37
N SER A 135 0.86 14.58 11.56
CA SER A 135 -0.09 15.16 10.61
C SER A 135 -1.20 15.91 11.32
N ALA A 136 -1.39 17.17 10.95
CA ALA A 136 -2.51 17.98 11.45
C ALA A 136 -3.88 17.39 11.06
N ILE A 137 -3.96 16.67 9.94
CA ILE A 137 -5.21 16.05 9.46
C ILE A 137 -5.58 14.82 10.31
N GLY A 138 -4.58 14.10 10.84
CA GLY A 138 -4.77 12.91 11.66
C GLY A 138 -5.02 13.18 13.13
N ASN A 139 -5.10 14.43 13.54
CA ASN A 139 -5.33 14.85 14.92
C ASN A 139 -6.67 14.29 15.45
N GLN A 140 -6.63 13.68 16.64
CA GLN A 140 -7.81 13.05 17.24
C GLN A 140 -8.89 14.04 17.72
N TYR A 141 -8.54 15.32 17.92
CA TYR A 141 -9.48 16.37 18.35
C TYR A 141 -10.30 16.96 17.19
N GLY A 142 -9.86 16.77 15.96
CA GLY A 142 -10.58 17.22 14.78
C GLY A 142 -10.43 18.72 14.46
N ASP A 143 -9.56 19.45 15.17
CA ASP A 143 -9.25 20.86 14.97
C ASP A 143 -8.21 21.10 13.86
N ILE A 144 -8.49 20.55 12.69
CA ILE A 144 -7.54 20.47 11.57
C ILE A 144 -6.99 21.83 11.16
N TYR A 145 -7.85 22.83 11.07
CA TYR A 145 -7.47 24.17 10.58
C TYR A 145 -6.60 24.93 11.58
N GLU A 146 -6.94 24.86 12.86
CA GLU A 146 -6.18 25.47 13.95
C GLU A 146 -4.80 24.84 14.04
N THR A 147 -4.73 23.51 14.03
CA THR A 147 -3.47 22.77 14.06
C THR A 147 -2.61 23.06 12.83
N HIS A 148 -3.19 23.15 11.63
CA HIS A 148 -2.46 23.56 10.42
C HIS A 148 -1.91 24.98 10.52
N LEU A 149 -2.70 25.90 11.05
CA LEU A 149 -2.26 27.29 11.24
C LEU A 149 -1.10 27.37 12.24
N GLU A 150 -1.16 26.61 13.34
CA GLU A 150 -0.07 26.55 14.30
C GLU A 150 1.19 25.91 13.70
N CYS A 151 1.05 24.82 12.98
CA CYS A 151 2.15 24.19 12.25
C CYS A 151 2.79 25.19 11.26
N ALA A 152 1.99 25.95 10.52
CA ALA A 152 2.49 26.98 9.61
C ALA A 152 3.24 28.10 10.35
N LYS A 153 2.68 28.63 11.45
CA LYS A 153 3.33 29.65 12.28
C LYS A 153 4.66 29.18 12.86
N ASN A 154 4.73 27.88 13.24
CA ASN A 154 5.92 27.29 13.84
C ASN A 154 6.93 26.76 12.81
N SER A 155 6.55 26.71 11.53
CA SER A 155 7.45 26.28 10.46
C SER A 155 8.71 27.15 10.41
N ARG A 156 9.86 26.50 10.24
CA ARG A 156 11.15 27.20 10.09
C ARG A 156 11.14 28.18 8.92
N LEU A 157 10.51 27.80 7.81
CA LEU A 157 10.41 28.64 6.62
C LEU A 157 9.63 29.94 6.90
N ASN A 158 8.56 29.86 7.68
CA ASN A 158 7.71 31.03 7.98
C ASN A 158 8.28 31.91 9.10
N LYS A 159 9.30 31.43 9.82
CA LYS A 159 10.05 32.23 10.80
C LYS A 159 11.15 33.09 10.18
N ASN A 160 11.49 32.87 8.91
CA ASN A 160 12.46 33.67 8.21
C ASN A 160 11.86 35.04 7.88
N LYS A 161 12.51 36.12 8.31
CA LYS A 161 12.03 37.50 8.13
C LYS A 161 11.89 37.90 6.64
N ASP A 162 12.66 37.29 5.78
CA ASP A 162 12.71 37.59 4.34
C ASP A 162 11.70 36.77 3.52
N ASN A 163 10.92 35.88 4.11
CA ASN A 163 10.03 34.93 3.42
C ASN A 163 10.70 34.12 2.28
N ILE A 164 12.00 33.96 2.35
CA ILE A 164 12.82 33.28 1.35
C ILE A 164 13.31 31.98 1.94
N ALA A 165 13.17 30.88 1.18
CA ALA A 165 13.67 29.57 1.59
C ALA A 165 15.19 29.58 1.78
N ASP A 166 15.67 28.82 2.76
CA ASP A 166 17.11 28.62 2.96
C ASP A 166 17.76 28.07 1.66
N GLY A 167 18.90 28.65 1.29
CA GLY A 167 19.62 28.30 0.08
C GLY A 167 19.10 28.93 -1.23
N PHE A 168 18.01 29.68 -1.21
CA PHE A 168 17.49 30.34 -2.41
C PHE A 168 18.51 31.35 -2.97
N LYS A 169 19.10 32.19 -2.11
CA LYS A 169 20.04 33.25 -2.52
C LYS A 169 21.35 32.63 -3.04
N GLU A 170 21.78 31.52 -2.44
CA GLU A 170 23.05 30.85 -2.75
C GLU A 170 22.95 29.92 -3.97
N ILE A 171 21.81 29.28 -4.17
CA ILE A 171 21.68 28.22 -5.19
C ILE A 171 20.76 28.68 -6.34
N VAL A 172 19.57 29.17 -6.06
CA VAL A 172 18.55 29.40 -7.07
C VAL A 172 18.76 30.76 -7.77
N LEU A 173 19.04 31.82 -7.01
CA LEU A 173 19.19 33.16 -7.56
C LEU A 173 20.31 33.28 -8.58
N PRO A 174 21.52 32.71 -8.40
CA PRO A 174 22.57 32.72 -9.42
C PRO A 174 22.16 32.04 -10.73
N ILE A 175 21.38 30.93 -10.63
CA ILE A 175 20.92 30.20 -11.82
C ILE A 175 19.93 31.04 -12.64
N ILE A 176 19.05 31.79 -11.96
CA ILE A 176 18.08 32.66 -12.64
C ILE A 176 18.80 33.85 -13.29
N GLN A 177 19.78 34.44 -12.60
CA GLN A 177 20.55 35.58 -13.10
C GLN A 177 21.46 35.23 -14.26
N HIS A 178 21.96 34.00 -14.34
CA HIS A 178 22.78 33.52 -15.46
C HIS A 178 22.00 33.26 -16.76
N LYS A 179 20.67 33.20 -16.70
CA LYS A 179 19.80 32.97 -17.86
C LYS A 179 19.18 34.23 -18.44
N MET A 180 19.46 35.39 -17.85
CA MET A 180 19.12 36.70 -18.41
C MET A 180 20.38 37.37 -19.00
#